data_c89a9931f3ee2b15d818af59c699c122
#
_entry.id   c89a9931f3ee2b15d818af59c699c122
#
_cell.length_a   1.000
_cell.length_b   1.000
_cell.length_c   1.000
_cell.angle_alpha   90.00
_cell.angle_beta   90.00
_cell.angle_gamma   90.00
#
_symmetry.space_group_name_H-M   'P 1'
#
loop_
_entity.id
_entity.type
_entity.pdbx_description
1 polymer ?
#
loop_
_entity_poly.entity_id
_entity_poly.type
_entity_poly.pdbx_seq_one_letter_code
_entity_poly.pdbx_strand_id
1 'polypeptide(L)'
;MNPAVAKTVRDNPHLFKVQTPIKVDVFESLLTHHPNPLFVKSICAGLREGFWPWADTMKEGYPETHDESRPMPSNQAHANFIREQCFKERSKGYYSPPFGRDLLPGMYSMPIHAVPKPHSDDLRLVTDHSAGRFSLNSMVDHSKVTGFPLNNMRHLGEMLFDVRRSIGNCPLTLWKSDIADAYRLLPMSPLWQAKQIITIDGERHVDRNLCFGNSSSSGIFISFNSLVAWIAKNVKLICFLLGYVDDSSGCNLQGQMEYYEPYGKYMPTDQCRLLQLWDELGIPHKPHKQVSGAPLTIIGINVDPNLMMLSLPADAKDRLLEELQFWASKPPKNTSGSFKLKHWEHLAGWFNWGLNVYPLLRPALNNIYAKMAGKQNRNQRIYINNAIRDDLMWAVSHIENSGGIHLFRSFAWDPADADFIIYCDACPEGMGFWYPVSKDGYYTPTPVNVPSNAIFYYETLCVLSAIDNVQSKAPRGSKILIYTDNANAVDIFRSLCCLPAYNHLLKAAVDIIIPNDYSIRVLHVPSDQNTIADALSHVQFSVALTCVPELKLFTFHPPSMVGPPK
;
A
#
# COMPACT_ATOMS: atom_id res chain seq x y z
N MET A 1 -35.02 11.86 2.75
CA MET A 1 -35.27 10.90 1.64
C MET A 1 -35.95 11.66 0.52
N ASN A 2 -35.50 11.54 -0.73
CA ASN A 2 -36.08 12.27 -1.88
C ASN A 2 -37.44 11.66 -2.24
N PRO A 3 -38.55 12.44 -2.15
CA PRO A 3 -39.92 11.95 -2.38
C PRO A 3 -40.15 11.45 -3.81
N ALA A 4 -39.53 12.07 -4.83
CA ALA A 4 -39.65 11.65 -6.22
C ALA A 4 -39.00 10.27 -6.44
N VAL A 5 -37.83 10.05 -5.87
CA VAL A 5 -37.16 8.71 -5.90
C VAL A 5 -38.05 7.66 -5.25
N ALA A 6 -38.59 7.96 -4.06
CA ALA A 6 -39.45 7.02 -3.33
C ALA A 6 -40.70 6.66 -4.10
N LYS A 7 -41.30 7.65 -4.81
CA LYS A 7 -42.44 7.43 -5.70
C LYS A 7 -42.06 6.58 -6.91
N THR A 8 -40.96 6.91 -7.60
CA THR A 8 -40.50 6.18 -8.77
C THR A 8 -40.21 4.71 -8.44
N VAL A 9 -39.57 4.41 -7.30
CA VAL A 9 -39.29 3.05 -6.85
C VAL A 9 -40.59 2.28 -6.57
N ARG A 10 -41.55 2.92 -5.90
CA ARG A 10 -42.84 2.30 -5.59
C ARG A 10 -43.68 2.01 -6.84
N ASP A 11 -43.70 2.92 -7.78
CA ASP A 11 -44.52 2.83 -8.99
C ASP A 11 -43.91 1.88 -10.04
N ASN A 12 -42.59 1.56 -9.92
CA ASN A 12 -41.87 0.70 -10.85
C ASN A 12 -41.06 -0.43 -10.14
N PRO A 13 -41.69 -1.24 -9.29
CA PRO A 13 -40.96 -2.24 -8.46
C PRO A 13 -40.23 -3.30 -9.27
N HIS A 14 -40.62 -3.54 -10.51
CA HIS A 14 -39.95 -4.49 -11.41
C HIS A 14 -38.55 -4.06 -11.85
N LEU A 15 -38.27 -2.75 -11.80
CA LEU A 15 -36.94 -2.21 -12.14
C LEU A 15 -35.94 -2.37 -10.99
N PHE A 16 -36.42 -2.29 -9.74
CA PHE A 16 -35.59 -2.25 -8.54
C PHE A 16 -35.66 -3.57 -7.80
N LYS A 17 -34.53 -4.24 -7.67
CA LYS A 17 -34.45 -5.51 -6.93
C LYS A 17 -33.23 -5.52 -6.02
N VAL A 18 -33.40 -6.06 -4.83
CA VAL A 18 -32.30 -6.43 -3.95
C VAL A 18 -32.01 -7.91 -4.20
N GLN A 19 -30.88 -8.21 -4.81
CA GLN A 19 -30.51 -9.56 -5.22
C GLN A 19 -29.03 -9.81 -4.95
N THR A 20 -28.74 -10.88 -4.22
CA THR A 20 -27.39 -11.35 -3.91
C THR A 20 -27.34 -12.87 -4.00
N PRO A 21 -26.24 -13.47 -4.43
CA PRO A 21 -26.04 -14.92 -4.34
C PRO A 21 -25.71 -15.37 -2.92
N ILE A 22 -25.39 -14.43 -2.02
CA ILE A 22 -25.00 -14.74 -0.64
C ILE A 22 -26.17 -15.33 0.14
N LYS A 23 -25.95 -16.48 0.75
CA LYS A 23 -26.91 -17.16 1.63
C LYS A 23 -26.92 -16.47 2.99
N VAL A 24 -27.67 -15.36 3.11
CA VAL A 24 -27.58 -14.42 4.23
C VAL A 24 -27.87 -15.08 5.58
N ASP A 25 -28.83 -16.00 5.65
CA ASP A 25 -29.18 -16.68 6.90
C ASP A 25 -28.06 -17.62 7.37
N VAL A 26 -27.39 -18.31 6.44
CA VAL A 26 -26.20 -19.12 6.74
C VAL A 26 -25.05 -18.22 7.19
N PHE A 27 -24.81 -17.12 6.48
CA PHE A 27 -23.79 -16.14 6.83
C PHE A 27 -24.00 -15.58 8.24
N GLU A 28 -25.22 -15.16 8.58
CA GLU A 28 -25.57 -14.62 9.89
C GLU A 28 -25.42 -15.67 11.01
N SER A 29 -25.83 -16.91 10.75
CA SER A 29 -25.71 -18.01 11.72
C SER A 29 -24.26 -18.32 12.11
N LEU A 30 -23.33 -18.24 11.16
CA LEU A 30 -21.89 -18.44 11.39
C LEU A 30 -21.24 -17.27 12.15
N LEU A 31 -21.93 -16.14 12.28
CA LEU A 31 -21.46 -14.93 12.97
C LEU A 31 -22.06 -14.74 14.38
N THR A 32 -22.79 -15.71 14.90
CA THR A 32 -23.47 -15.63 16.21
C THR A 32 -22.52 -15.22 17.35
N HIS A 33 -21.25 -15.64 17.30
CA HIS A 33 -20.23 -15.34 18.31
C HIS A 33 -19.30 -14.22 17.92
N HIS A 34 -19.63 -13.45 16.88
CA HIS A 34 -18.80 -12.30 16.48
C HIS A 34 -18.83 -11.21 17.55
N PRO A 35 -17.66 -10.61 17.94
CA PRO A 35 -17.58 -9.66 19.05
C PRO A 35 -18.36 -8.35 18.84
N ASN A 36 -18.73 -8.02 17.59
CA ASN A 36 -19.54 -6.84 17.26
C ASN A 36 -20.85 -7.24 16.57
N PRO A 37 -21.91 -7.59 17.31
CA PRO A 37 -23.18 -8.02 16.75
C PRO A 37 -23.93 -6.91 15.99
N LEU A 38 -23.71 -5.63 16.35
CA LEU A 38 -24.32 -4.51 15.62
C LEU A 38 -23.74 -4.38 14.21
N PHE A 39 -22.45 -4.60 14.06
CA PHE A 39 -21.79 -4.63 12.76
C PHE A 39 -22.30 -5.79 11.89
N VAL A 40 -22.42 -6.99 12.45
CA VAL A 40 -23.02 -8.15 11.77
C VAL A 40 -24.43 -7.82 11.29
N LYS A 41 -25.27 -7.29 12.19
CA LYS A 41 -26.66 -6.91 11.86
C LYS A 41 -26.72 -5.88 10.73
N SER A 42 -25.81 -4.89 10.74
CA SER A 42 -25.74 -3.87 9.69
C SER A 42 -25.41 -4.46 8.31
N ILE A 43 -24.45 -5.38 8.25
CA ILE A 43 -24.06 -6.02 6.98
C ILE A 43 -25.19 -6.97 6.50
N CYS A 44 -25.78 -7.76 7.39
CA CYS A 44 -26.91 -8.65 7.03
C CYS A 44 -28.14 -7.84 6.55
N ALA A 45 -28.44 -6.71 7.17
CA ALA A 45 -29.47 -5.78 6.69
C ALA A 45 -29.15 -5.25 5.29
N GLY A 46 -27.90 -4.84 5.06
CA GLY A 46 -27.45 -4.41 3.72
C GLY A 46 -27.59 -5.50 2.65
N LEU A 47 -27.31 -6.77 3.00
CA LEU A 47 -27.53 -7.90 2.08
C LEU A 47 -29.01 -8.18 1.79
N ARG A 48 -29.92 -7.98 2.76
CA ARG A 48 -31.37 -8.23 2.63
C ARG A 48 -32.13 -7.05 2.02
N GLU A 49 -31.73 -5.82 2.34
CA GLU A 49 -32.49 -4.61 1.99
C GLU A 49 -31.76 -3.70 0.97
N GLY A 50 -30.49 -4.04 0.68
CA GLY A 50 -29.59 -3.24 -0.15
C GLY A 50 -28.78 -2.24 0.65
N PHE A 51 -27.49 -2.11 0.30
CA PHE A 51 -26.55 -1.21 0.97
C PHE A 51 -26.81 0.24 0.60
N TRP A 52 -26.67 1.13 1.59
CA TRP A 52 -26.66 2.58 1.38
C TRP A 52 -25.19 3.09 1.36
N PRO A 53 -24.82 3.93 0.37
CA PRO A 53 -23.42 4.36 0.18
C PRO A 53 -23.02 5.58 1.03
N TRP A 54 -23.68 5.84 2.17
CA TRP A 54 -23.47 7.03 3.01
C TRP A 54 -23.64 8.34 2.22
N ALA A 55 -24.62 8.41 1.33
CA ALA A 55 -24.84 9.55 0.46
C ALA A 55 -25.98 10.46 0.94
N ASP A 56 -25.78 11.76 0.78
CA ASP A 56 -26.85 12.76 0.86
C ASP A 56 -27.42 13.02 -0.55
N THR A 57 -28.57 12.40 -0.83
CA THR A 57 -29.27 12.54 -2.11
C THR A 57 -30.17 13.78 -2.20
N MET A 58 -30.23 14.58 -1.14
CA MET A 58 -30.96 15.85 -1.08
C MET A 58 -30.04 17.06 -1.00
N LYS A 59 -28.79 16.88 -1.41
CA LYS A 59 -27.78 17.93 -1.38
C LYS A 59 -28.27 19.21 -2.11
N GLU A 60 -28.14 20.34 -1.44
CA GLU A 60 -28.58 21.61 -1.94
C GLU A 60 -27.98 21.96 -3.32
N GLY A 61 -28.80 22.49 -4.23
CA GLY A 61 -28.40 22.85 -5.59
C GLY A 61 -28.28 21.67 -6.56
N TYR A 62 -28.59 20.43 -6.14
CA TYR A 62 -28.64 19.28 -7.04
C TYR A 62 -30.02 19.14 -7.68
N PRO A 63 -30.09 18.87 -9.01
CA PRO A 63 -31.36 18.63 -9.68
C PRO A 63 -32.02 17.34 -9.15
N GLU A 64 -33.34 17.28 -9.19
CA GLU A 64 -34.08 16.08 -8.83
C GLU A 64 -33.71 14.90 -9.76
N THR A 65 -33.72 15.15 -11.06
CA THR A 65 -33.37 14.19 -12.13
C THR A 65 -32.19 14.73 -12.92
N HIS A 66 -31.20 13.88 -13.25
CA HIS A 66 -30.00 14.33 -13.96
C HIS A 66 -29.52 13.30 -14.96
N ASP A 67 -29.15 13.75 -16.15
CA ASP A 67 -28.60 12.93 -17.21
C ASP A 67 -27.19 13.40 -17.60
N GLU A 68 -26.19 12.63 -17.23
CA GLU A 68 -24.79 12.82 -17.62
C GLU A 68 -24.35 11.72 -18.61
N SER A 69 -25.30 10.90 -19.10
CA SER A 69 -24.99 9.82 -20.04
C SER A 69 -24.32 10.35 -21.30
N ARG A 70 -23.49 9.51 -21.91
CA ARG A 70 -22.76 9.82 -23.14
C ARG A 70 -23.15 8.82 -24.24
N PRO A 71 -23.05 9.23 -25.52
CA PRO A 71 -23.17 8.29 -26.64
C PRO A 71 -22.19 7.13 -26.49
N MET A 72 -22.55 5.99 -27.10
CA MET A 72 -21.65 4.85 -27.18
C MET A 72 -20.32 5.26 -27.82
N PRO A 73 -19.19 4.63 -27.41
CA PRO A 73 -17.88 4.99 -27.95
C PRO A 73 -17.82 4.70 -29.47
N SER A 74 -17.11 5.56 -30.19
CA SER A 74 -16.88 5.38 -31.64
C SER A 74 -16.00 4.17 -31.97
N ASN A 75 -15.17 3.74 -31.00
CA ASN A 75 -14.41 2.49 -31.13
C ASN A 75 -15.36 1.29 -31.07
N GLN A 76 -15.47 0.55 -32.17
CA GLN A 76 -16.38 -0.58 -32.29
C GLN A 76 -16.10 -1.71 -31.30
N ALA A 77 -14.82 -1.99 -31.00
CA ALA A 77 -14.45 -3.02 -30.02
C ALA A 77 -14.95 -2.65 -28.61
N HIS A 78 -14.79 -1.39 -28.21
CA HIS A 78 -15.32 -0.90 -26.92
C HIS A 78 -16.84 -0.93 -26.88
N ALA A 79 -17.52 -0.52 -27.98
CA ALA A 79 -18.98 -0.54 -28.05
C ALA A 79 -19.52 -1.98 -27.97
N ASN A 80 -18.91 -2.92 -28.68
CA ASN A 80 -19.29 -4.34 -28.62
C ASN A 80 -19.08 -4.91 -27.21
N PHE A 81 -17.94 -4.64 -26.60
CA PHE A 81 -17.67 -5.06 -25.21
C PHE A 81 -18.74 -4.56 -24.23
N ILE A 82 -19.16 -3.29 -24.35
CA ILE A 82 -20.20 -2.70 -23.49
C ILE A 82 -21.53 -3.45 -23.66
N ARG A 83 -21.92 -3.75 -24.93
CA ARG A 83 -23.16 -4.51 -25.21
C ARG A 83 -23.12 -5.93 -24.65
N GLU A 84 -22.01 -6.63 -24.87
CA GLU A 84 -21.81 -7.98 -24.35
C GLU A 84 -21.83 -8.00 -22.82
N GLN A 85 -21.16 -7.03 -22.17
CA GLN A 85 -21.17 -6.92 -20.72
C GLN A 85 -22.55 -6.61 -20.18
N CYS A 86 -23.31 -5.70 -20.85
CA CYS A 86 -24.70 -5.43 -20.49
C CYS A 86 -25.56 -6.69 -20.56
N PHE A 87 -25.41 -7.49 -21.59
CA PHE A 87 -26.13 -8.76 -21.72
C PHE A 87 -25.79 -9.71 -20.56
N LYS A 88 -24.52 -9.86 -20.21
CA LYS A 88 -24.04 -10.66 -19.07
C LYS A 88 -24.60 -10.16 -17.74
N GLU A 89 -24.55 -8.85 -17.50
CA GLU A 89 -25.07 -8.25 -16.24
C GLU A 89 -26.60 -8.42 -16.14
N ARG A 90 -27.31 -8.30 -17.25
CA ARG A 90 -28.77 -8.57 -17.29
C ARG A 90 -29.10 -10.03 -17.01
N SER A 91 -28.36 -10.95 -17.62
CA SER A 91 -28.58 -12.40 -17.41
C SER A 91 -28.36 -12.83 -15.95
N LYS A 92 -27.49 -12.13 -15.22
CA LYS A 92 -27.26 -12.31 -13.78
C LYS A 92 -28.27 -11.55 -12.90
N GLY A 93 -29.11 -10.70 -13.50
CA GLY A 93 -30.06 -9.86 -12.78
C GLY A 93 -29.49 -8.60 -12.14
N TYR A 94 -28.20 -8.30 -12.37
CA TYR A 94 -27.53 -7.11 -11.85
C TYR A 94 -28.00 -5.83 -12.54
N TYR A 95 -28.39 -5.91 -13.82
CA TYR A 95 -29.09 -4.84 -14.54
C TYR A 95 -30.57 -5.17 -14.70
N SER A 96 -31.41 -4.14 -14.67
CA SER A 96 -32.81 -4.28 -15.04
C SER A 96 -32.98 -4.58 -16.55
N PRO A 97 -34.14 -5.10 -16.97
CA PRO A 97 -34.56 -4.92 -18.37
C PRO A 97 -34.51 -3.42 -18.75
N PRO A 98 -34.41 -3.09 -20.05
CA PRO A 98 -34.52 -1.70 -20.48
C PRO A 98 -35.91 -1.18 -20.14
N PHE A 99 -35.99 0.11 -19.75
CA PHE A 99 -37.26 0.75 -19.41
C PHE A 99 -37.60 1.98 -20.28
N GLY A 100 -36.87 2.12 -21.41
CA GLY A 100 -37.10 3.19 -22.38
C GLY A 100 -35.95 4.20 -22.43
N ARG A 101 -36.20 5.33 -23.08
CA ARG A 101 -35.18 6.36 -23.34
C ARG A 101 -35.16 7.49 -22.32
N ASP A 102 -36.25 7.72 -21.63
CA ASP A 102 -36.43 8.82 -20.69
C ASP A 102 -36.11 8.37 -19.26
N LEU A 103 -35.50 9.28 -18.49
CA LEU A 103 -35.31 9.08 -17.06
C LEU A 103 -36.62 9.33 -16.33
N LEU A 104 -36.95 8.48 -15.36
CA LEU A 104 -38.04 8.70 -14.45
C LEU A 104 -37.66 9.73 -13.37
N PRO A 105 -38.63 10.38 -12.71
CA PRO A 105 -38.37 11.38 -11.69
C PRO A 105 -37.44 10.86 -10.59
N GLY A 106 -36.44 11.64 -10.24
CA GLY A 106 -35.44 11.30 -9.24
C GLY A 106 -34.25 10.47 -9.74
N MET A 107 -34.27 10.00 -10.99
CA MET A 107 -33.18 9.17 -11.55
C MET A 107 -31.96 10.01 -11.97
N TYR A 108 -30.78 9.40 -11.83
CA TYR A 108 -29.51 9.93 -12.35
C TYR A 108 -28.87 8.90 -13.28
N SER A 109 -28.46 9.32 -14.47
CA SER A 109 -27.69 8.48 -15.41
C SER A 109 -26.25 8.97 -15.49
N MET A 110 -25.29 8.06 -15.30
CA MET A 110 -23.86 8.35 -15.36
C MET A 110 -23.22 7.73 -16.59
N PRO A 111 -22.11 8.31 -17.09
CA PRO A 111 -21.38 7.76 -18.23
C PRO A 111 -20.79 6.39 -17.90
N ILE A 112 -20.73 5.52 -18.91
CA ILE A 112 -20.04 4.22 -18.83
C ILE A 112 -18.86 4.18 -19.79
N HIS A 113 -17.81 3.48 -19.39
CA HIS A 113 -16.58 3.38 -20.18
C HIS A 113 -16.06 1.94 -20.21
N ALA A 114 -15.56 1.52 -21.37
CA ALA A 114 -14.71 0.35 -21.50
C ALA A 114 -13.25 0.79 -21.27
N VAL A 115 -12.65 0.35 -20.18
CA VAL A 115 -11.29 0.72 -19.76
C VAL A 115 -10.39 -0.51 -19.85
N PRO A 116 -9.21 -0.44 -20.49
CA PRO A 116 -8.26 -1.54 -20.47
C PRO A 116 -7.87 -1.96 -19.05
N LYS A 117 -7.81 -3.27 -18.81
CA LYS A 117 -7.24 -3.77 -17.55
C LYS A 117 -5.72 -3.55 -17.56
N PRO A 118 -5.08 -3.28 -16.42
CA PRO A 118 -3.63 -3.18 -16.35
C PRO A 118 -2.98 -4.46 -16.90
N HIS A 119 -2.02 -4.31 -17.81
CA HIS A 119 -1.21 -5.40 -18.36
C HIS A 119 -2.00 -6.51 -19.10
N SER A 120 -3.13 -6.16 -19.71
CA SER A 120 -3.98 -7.08 -20.47
C SER A 120 -4.69 -6.30 -21.58
N ASP A 121 -4.99 -6.99 -22.69
CA ASP A 121 -5.87 -6.47 -23.75
C ASP A 121 -7.35 -6.54 -23.37
N ASP A 122 -7.65 -7.16 -22.22
CA ASP A 122 -9.00 -7.24 -21.69
C ASP A 122 -9.54 -5.87 -21.28
N LEU A 123 -10.85 -5.71 -21.45
CA LEU A 123 -11.57 -4.51 -21.02
C LEU A 123 -12.30 -4.73 -19.68
N ARG A 124 -12.53 -3.63 -18.97
CA ARG A 124 -13.37 -3.55 -17.79
C ARG A 124 -14.45 -2.48 -18.02
N LEU A 125 -15.69 -2.79 -17.64
CA LEU A 125 -16.76 -1.81 -17.61
C LEU A 125 -16.63 -0.97 -16.33
N VAL A 126 -16.64 0.34 -16.48
CA VAL A 126 -16.61 1.32 -15.37
C VAL A 126 -17.73 2.32 -15.57
N THR A 127 -18.51 2.55 -14.51
CA THR A 127 -19.49 3.64 -14.48
C THR A 127 -18.84 4.85 -13.82
N ASP A 128 -18.75 5.97 -14.52
CA ASP A 128 -18.09 7.18 -14.00
C ASP A 128 -18.97 7.96 -13.05
N HIS A 129 -19.03 7.52 -11.80
CA HIS A 129 -19.76 8.20 -10.71
C HIS A 129 -19.14 9.55 -10.30
N SER A 130 -18.01 9.94 -10.88
CA SER A 130 -17.37 11.24 -10.66
C SER A 130 -17.62 12.25 -11.80
N ALA A 131 -18.36 11.86 -12.83
CA ALA A 131 -18.63 12.70 -13.99
C ALA A 131 -19.53 13.91 -13.65
N GLY A 132 -19.21 15.06 -14.23
CA GLY A 132 -20.01 16.26 -14.17
C GLY A 132 -20.07 16.95 -12.81
N ARG A 133 -20.81 18.05 -12.77
CA ARG A 133 -21.00 18.87 -11.56
C ARG A 133 -21.81 18.14 -10.48
N PHE A 134 -22.80 17.36 -10.89
CA PHE A 134 -23.75 16.69 -10.01
C PHE A 134 -23.42 15.19 -9.87
N SER A 135 -22.15 14.89 -9.76
CA SER A 135 -21.63 13.52 -9.69
C SER A 135 -22.16 12.77 -8.47
N LEU A 136 -22.34 11.45 -8.60
CA LEU A 136 -22.81 10.62 -7.49
C LEU A 136 -21.79 10.55 -6.35
N ASN A 137 -20.50 10.50 -6.67
CA ASN A 137 -19.44 10.45 -5.65
C ASN A 137 -19.39 11.74 -4.82
N SER A 138 -19.84 12.89 -5.34
CA SER A 138 -19.91 14.13 -4.57
C SER A 138 -21.09 14.16 -3.57
N MET A 139 -22.04 13.23 -3.67
CA MET A 139 -23.09 13.02 -2.67
C MET A 139 -22.63 12.15 -1.51
N VAL A 140 -21.56 11.37 -1.68
CA VAL A 140 -21.04 10.42 -0.67
C VAL A 140 -20.23 11.17 0.38
N ASP A 141 -20.45 10.84 1.65
CA ASP A 141 -19.62 11.30 2.76
C ASP A 141 -18.27 10.57 2.76
N HIS A 142 -17.25 11.24 2.24
CA HIS A 142 -15.91 10.68 2.12
C HIS A 142 -15.30 10.26 3.47
N SER A 143 -15.70 10.86 4.58
CA SER A 143 -15.20 10.47 5.90
C SER A 143 -15.65 9.08 6.32
N LYS A 144 -16.74 8.58 5.75
CA LYS A 144 -17.31 7.25 6.02
C LYS A 144 -16.78 6.14 5.10
N VAL A 145 -16.14 6.51 3.99
CA VAL A 145 -15.70 5.55 2.96
C VAL A 145 -14.18 5.43 2.86
N THR A 146 -13.44 6.00 3.80
CA THR A 146 -11.98 5.96 3.89
C THR A 146 -11.51 5.25 5.16
N GLY A 147 -10.24 4.83 5.18
CA GLY A 147 -9.62 4.28 6.39
C GLY A 147 -9.92 2.80 6.67
N PHE A 148 -10.48 2.07 5.73
CA PHE A 148 -10.68 0.62 5.89
C PHE A 148 -9.33 -0.11 5.92
N PRO A 149 -9.05 -0.92 6.96
CA PRO A 149 -7.80 -1.64 7.06
C PRO A 149 -7.71 -2.74 5.99
N LEU A 150 -6.59 -2.77 5.26
CA LEU A 150 -6.24 -3.84 4.34
C LEU A 150 -4.94 -4.49 4.78
N ASN A 151 -4.84 -5.80 4.61
CA ASN A 151 -3.57 -6.47 4.75
C ASN A 151 -2.63 -6.03 3.62
N ASN A 152 -1.34 -5.95 3.92
CA ASN A 152 -0.31 -5.55 2.99
C ASN A 152 0.91 -6.49 3.10
N MET A 153 1.97 -6.22 2.35
CA MET A 153 3.18 -7.07 2.35
C MET A 153 3.84 -7.19 3.72
N ARG A 154 3.70 -6.18 4.59
CA ARG A 154 4.20 -6.27 5.96
C ARG A 154 3.45 -7.34 6.77
N HIS A 155 2.12 -7.35 6.72
CA HIS A 155 1.30 -8.37 7.39
C HIS A 155 1.60 -9.78 6.86
N LEU A 156 1.88 -9.91 5.54
CA LEU A 156 2.30 -11.19 4.96
C LEU A 156 3.66 -11.63 5.51
N GLY A 157 4.61 -10.71 5.61
CA GLY A 157 5.90 -10.98 6.21
C GLY A 157 5.80 -11.38 7.68
N GLU A 158 5.02 -10.66 8.48
CA GLU A 158 4.74 -10.97 9.89
C GLU A 158 4.11 -12.36 10.02
N MET A 159 3.12 -12.69 9.21
CA MET A 159 2.50 -14.01 9.17
C MET A 159 3.53 -15.11 8.87
N LEU A 160 4.34 -14.96 7.85
CA LEU A 160 5.38 -15.95 7.50
C LEU A 160 6.43 -16.09 8.61
N PHE A 161 6.77 -15.00 9.27
CA PHE A 161 7.68 -15.00 10.40
C PHE A 161 7.10 -15.79 11.57
N ASP A 162 5.83 -15.57 11.92
CA ASP A 162 5.13 -16.30 12.99
C ASP A 162 5.01 -17.80 12.68
N VAL A 163 4.75 -18.15 11.42
CA VAL A 163 4.77 -19.53 10.96
C VAL A 163 6.14 -20.14 11.18
N ARG A 164 7.23 -19.48 10.78
CA ARG A 164 8.60 -19.95 10.96
C ARG A 164 8.97 -20.11 12.44
N ARG A 165 8.50 -19.21 13.30
CA ARG A 165 8.71 -19.33 14.76
C ARG A 165 7.97 -20.53 15.34
N SER A 166 6.79 -20.83 14.84
CA SER A 166 5.92 -21.90 15.38
C SER A 166 6.33 -23.30 14.92
N ILE A 167 6.75 -23.46 13.65
CA ILE A 167 6.96 -24.75 13.02
C ILE A 167 8.38 -24.97 12.46
N GLY A 168 9.29 -23.99 12.66
CA GLY A 168 10.68 -24.06 12.18
C GLY A 168 10.79 -23.98 10.65
N ASN A 169 11.86 -24.58 10.09
CA ASN A 169 12.18 -24.51 8.66
C ASN A 169 11.47 -25.57 7.80
N CYS A 170 10.29 -26.03 8.20
CA CYS A 170 9.50 -26.94 7.36
C CYS A 170 9.11 -26.26 6.04
N PRO A 171 9.16 -26.97 4.90
CA PRO A 171 8.74 -26.41 3.62
C PRO A 171 7.29 -25.93 3.62
N LEU A 172 7.06 -24.75 3.05
CA LEU A 172 5.75 -24.10 2.97
C LEU A 172 5.28 -24.01 1.52
N THR A 173 3.96 -24.05 1.33
CA THR A 173 3.27 -23.71 0.09
C THR A 173 2.35 -22.52 0.36
N LEU A 174 2.50 -21.46 -0.43
CA LEU A 174 1.55 -20.34 -0.45
C LEU A 174 0.35 -20.66 -1.30
N TRP A 175 -0.77 -20.03 -1.01
CA TRP A 175 -1.95 -20.05 -1.88
C TRP A 175 -2.61 -18.68 -1.95
N LYS A 176 -3.30 -18.46 -3.07
CA LYS A 176 -4.10 -17.27 -3.33
C LYS A 176 -5.43 -17.66 -3.95
N SER A 177 -6.49 -17.02 -3.47
CA SER A 177 -7.87 -17.22 -3.92
C SER A 177 -8.54 -15.88 -4.19
N ASP A 178 -9.31 -15.80 -5.26
CA ASP A 178 -9.98 -14.58 -5.73
C ASP A 178 -11.48 -14.84 -5.86
N ILE A 179 -12.28 -13.92 -5.31
CA ILE A 179 -13.75 -13.95 -5.39
C ILE A 179 -14.17 -13.51 -6.79
N ALA A 180 -15.06 -14.27 -7.42
CA ALA A 180 -15.61 -13.87 -8.70
C ALA A 180 -16.69 -12.79 -8.51
N ASP A 181 -16.72 -11.82 -9.44
CA ASP A 181 -17.68 -10.73 -9.48
C ASP A 181 -17.68 -9.79 -8.24
N ALA A 182 -16.82 -10.00 -7.27
CA ALA A 182 -16.55 -9.18 -6.07
C ALA A 182 -17.64 -8.14 -5.68
N TYR A 183 -17.50 -6.89 -6.11
CA TYR A 183 -18.47 -5.82 -5.80
C TYR A 183 -19.88 -6.16 -6.27
N ARG A 184 -20.02 -6.86 -7.40
CA ARG A 184 -21.33 -7.19 -7.99
C ARG A 184 -22.17 -8.15 -7.15
N LEU A 185 -21.57 -8.79 -6.12
CA LEU A 185 -22.29 -9.68 -5.19
C LEU A 185 -23.21 -8.90 -4.23
N LEU A 186 -22.93 -7.62 -4.00
CA LEU A 186 -23.57 -6.81 -2.98
C LEU A 186 -24.61 -5.87 -3.60
N PRO A 187 -25.91 -6.03 -3.21
CA PRO A 187 -26.99 -5.21 -3.76
C PRO A 187 -26.98 -3.81 -3.15
N MET A 188 -27.41 -2.83 -3.92
CA MET A 188 -27.65 -1.48 -3.43
C MET A 188 -29.13 -1.30 -3.05
N SER A 189 -29.39 -0.38 -2.11
CA SER A 189 -30.74 0.02 -1.76
C SER A 189 -31.51 0.51 -3.02
N PRO A 190 -32.78 0.11 -3.20
CA PRO A 190 -33.61 0.58 -4.32
C PRO A 190 -33.62 2.11 -4.50
N LEU A 191 -33.53 2.86 -3.41
CA LEU A 191 -33.44 4.32 -3.43
C LEU A 191 -32.12 4.83 -4.01
N TRP A 192 -31.01 4.07 -3.86
CA TRP A 192 -29.75 4.39 -4.50
C TRP A 192 -29.68 3.84 -5.92
N GLN A 193 -30.31 2.69 -6.20
CA GLN A 193 -30.39 2.12 -7.55
C GLN A 193 -30.98 3.13 -8.55
N ALA A 194 -31.94 3.95 -8.11
CA ALA A 194 -32.49 5.05 -8.93
C ALA A 194 -31.45 6.12 -9.32
N LYS A 195 -30.33 6.18 -8.61
CA LYS A 195 -29.19 7.05 -8.96
C LYS A 195 -28.15 6.35 -9.84
N GLN A 196 -28.22 5.02 -10.00
CA GLN A 196 -27.28 4.21 -10.79
C GLN A 196 -27.86 3.81 -12.14
N ILE A 197 -28.43 4.77 -12.90
CA ILE A 197 -28.92 4.49 -14.24
C ILE A 197 -27.75 4.50 -15.23
N ILE A 198 -27.71 3.50 -16.10
CA ILE A 198 -26.78 3.42 -17.22
C ILE A 198 -27.55 3.50 -18.54
N THR A 199 -26.88 3.99 -19.58
CA THR A 199 -27.48 4.17 -20.90
C THR A 199 -26.64 3.41 -21.94
N ILE A 200 -27.28 2.50 -22.69
CA ILE A 200 -26.64 1.69 -23.72
C ILE A 200 -27.51 1.72 -24.96
N ASP A 201 -26.97 2.17 -26.08
CA ASP A 201 -27.69 2.36 -27.36
C ASP A 201 -28.98 3.21 -27.22
N GLY A 202 -28.98 4.16 -26.27
CA GLY A 202 -30.12 5.03 -25.95
C GLY A 202 -31.16 4.42 -25.01
N GLU A 203 -31.05 3.14 -24.66
CA GLU A 203 -31.93 2.47 -23.71
C GLU A 203 -31.39 2.58 -22.29
N ARG A 204 -32.28 2.78 -21.29
CA ARG A 204 -31.95 2.95 -19.88
C ARG A 204 -32.08 1.65 -19.12
N HIS A 205 -31.11 1.39 -18.24
CA HIS A 205 -31.11 0.25 -17.32
C HIS A 205 -30.78 0.73 -15.91
N VAL A 206 -31.41 0.11 -14.93
CA VAL A 206 -31.03 0.30 -13.51
C VAL A 206 -29.88 -0.64 -13.19
N ASP A 207 -28.76 -0.12 -12.72
CA ASP A 207 -27.71 -0.92 -12.08
C ASP A 207 -28.07 -1.13 -10.61
N ARG A 208 -28.25 -2.41 -10.24
CA ARG A 208 -28.82 -2.82 -8.94
C ARG A 208 -27.78 -3.09 -7.86
N ASN A 209 -26.53 -3.28 -8.26
CA ASN A 209 -25.47 -3.78 -7.38
C ASN A 209 -24.31 -2.78 -7.28
N LEU A 210 -23.42 -2.98 -6.35
CA LEU A 210 -22.18 -2.23 -6.26
C LEU A 210 -21.40 -2.29 -7.58
N CYS A 211 -20.86 -1.16 -8.03
CA CYS A 211 -20.14 -1.06 -9.30
C CYS A 211 -18.76 -0.43 -9.15
N PHE A 212 -17.91 -0.64 -10.16
CA PHE A 212 -16.66 0.11 -10.30
C PHE A 212 -16.97 1.57 -10.67
N GLY A 213 -16.37 2.49 -9.90
CA GLY A 213 -16.54 3.94 -10.06
C GLY A 213 -17.27 4.61 -8.89
N ASN A 214 -18.00 3.86 -8.07
CA ASN A 214 -18.60 4.37 -6.83
C ASN A 214 -17.54 4.38 -5.71
N SER A 215 -17.33 5.52 -5.07
CA SER A 215 -16.33 5.71 -3.99
C SER A 215 -16.59 4.86 -2.74
N SER A 216 -17.85 4.46 -2.49
CA SER A 216 -18.21 3.62 -1.34
C SER A 216 -18.05 2.11 -1.59
N SER A 217 -17.88 1.67 -2.85
CA SER A 217 -17.87 0.25 -3.20
C SER A 217 -16.79 -0.54 -2.46
N SER A 218 -15.58 -0.01 -2.40
CA SER A 218 -14.47 -0.67 -1.69
C SER A 218 -14.77 -0.84 -0.20
N GLY A 219 -15.25 0.21 0.47
CA GLY A 219 -15.55 0.19 1.90
C GLY A 219 -16.66 -0.80 2.26
N ILE A 220 -17.74 -0.83 1.49
CA ILE A 220 -18.85 -1.78 1.70
C ILE A 220 -18.37 -3.22 1.48
N PHE A 221 -17.62 -3.47 0.41
CA PHE A 221 -17.12 -4.80 0.12
C PHE A 221 -16.11 -5.30 1.16
N ILE A 222 -15.17 -4.45 1.58
CA ILE A 222 -14.19 -4.77 2.63
C ILE A 222 -14.91 -5.09 3.95
N SER A 223 -15.95 -4.33 4.29
CA SER A 223 -16.77 -4.59 5.49
C SER A 223 -17.43 -5.96 5.44
N PHE A 224 -18.05 -6.34 4.32
CA PHE A 224 -18.59 -7.68 4.11
C PHE A 224 -17.49 -8.76 4.19
N ASN A 225 -16.41 -8.59 3.41
CA ASN A 225 -15.33 -9.57 3.34
C ASN A 225 -14.56 -9.73 4.66
N SER A 226 -14.53 -8.71 5.51
CA SER A 226 -13.96 -8.81 6.86
C SER A 226 -14.71 -9.81 7.76
N LEU A 227 -16.04 -9.88 7.63
CA LEU A 227 -16.85 -10.88 8.32
C LEU A 227 -16.67 -12.29 7.74
N VAL A 228 -16.51 -12.41 6.41
CA VAL A 228 -16.15 -13.71 5.78
C VAL A 228 -14.79 -14.19 6.30
N ALA A 229 -13.80 -13.29 6.37
CA ALA A 229 -12.48 -13.61 6.92
C ALA A 229 -12.54 -13.97 8.42
N TRP A 230 -13.42 -13.32 9.18
CA TRP A 230 -13.64 -13.69 10.58
C TRP A 230 -14.21 -15.11 10.72
N ILE A 231 -15.21 -15.48 9.91
CA ILE A 231 -15.74 -16.85 9.86
C ILE A 231 -14.62 -17.84 9.49
N ALA A 232 -13.85 -17.54 8.45
CA ALA A 232 -12.76 -18.40 8.01
C ALA A 232 -11.75 -18.67 9.14
N LYS A 233 -11.36 -17.63 9.91
CA LYS A 233 -10.40 -17.76 11.01
C LYS A 233 -10.99 -18.40 12.26
N ASN A 234 -12.19 -18.00 12.68
CA ASN A 234 -12.73 -18.37 14.01
C ASN A 234 -13.67 -19.56 13.97
N VAL A 235 -14.31 -19.86 12.84
CA VAL A 235 -15.23 -20.98 12.69
C VAL A 235 -14.61 -22.13 11.88
N LYS A 236 -13.92 -21.79 10.77
CA LYS A 236 -13.26 -22.80 9.91
C LYS A 236 -11.80 -23.04 10.28
N LEU A 237 -11.26 -22.31 11.28
CA LEU A 237 -9.93 -22.46 11.86
C LEU A 237 -8.79 -22.36 10.82
N ILE A 238 -8.94 -21.47 9.84
CA ILE A 238 -7.90 -21.13 8.88
C ILE A 238 -6.96 -20.11 9.56
N CYS A 239 -5.85 -20.60 10.12
CA CYS A 239 -4.99 -19.80 10.97
C CYS A 239 -4.25 -18.69 10.22
N PHE A 240 -3.79 -18.99 8.99
CA PHE A 240 -2.93 -18.10 8.20
C PHE A 240 -3.70 -17.59 6.97
N LEU A 241 -4.52 -16.56 7.20
CA LEU A 241 -5.35 -15.94 6.17
C LEU A 241 -5.19 -14.43 6.18
N LEU A 242 -4.85 -13.87 5.04
CA LEU A 242 -4.80 -12.44 4.76
C LEU A 242 -5.78 -12.09 3.65
N GLY A 243 -6.41 -10.92 3.76
CA GLY A 243 -7.34 -10.39 2.76
C GLY A 243 -6.86 -9.05 2.20
N TYR A 244 -6.92 -8.92 0.89
CA TYR A 244 -6.68 -7.65 0.18
C TYR A 244 -7.81 -7.41 -0.83
N VAL A 245 -8.82 -6.67 -0.42
CA VAL A 245 -10.09 -6.44 -1.13
C VAL A 245 -10.78 -7.78 -1.44
N ASP A 246 -10.67 -8.29 -2.65
CA ASP A 246 -11.24 -9.55 -3.16
C ASP A 246 -10.23 -10.72 -3.18
N ASP A 247 -8.95 -10.42 -3.09
CA ASP A 247 -7.88 -11.42 -2.97
C ASP A 247 -7.75 -11.93 -1.53
N SER A 248 -7.71 -13.24 -1.36
CA SER A 248 -7.36 -13.93 -0.11
C SER A 248 -6.08 -14.73 -0.31
N SER A 249 -5.19 -14.72 0.67
CA SER A 249 -3.93 -15.47 0.61
C SER A 249 -3.57 -16.09 1.95
N GLY A 250 -2.82 -17.18 1.91
CA GLY A 250 -2.36 -17.86 3.10
C GLY A 250 -1.25 -18.86 2.80
N CYS A 251 -0.90 -19.68 3.78
CA CYS A 251 0.10 -20.73 3.62
C CYS A 251 -0.27 -22.01 4.36
N ASN A 252 0.24 -23.13 3.87
CA ASN A 252 0.18 -24.44 4.50
C ASN A 252 1.60 -25.08 4.50
N LEU A 253 1.81 -26.09 5.31
CA LEU A 253 2.95 -26.99 5.14
C LEU A 253 2.89 -27.64 3.75
N GLN A 254 4.05 -27.75 3.10
CA GLN A 254 4.13 -28.42 1.82
C GLN A 254 3.64 -29.87 1.98
N GLY A 255 2.74 -30.30 1.08
CA GLY A 255 2.13 -31.62 1.12
C GLY A 255 0.85 -31.71 1.95
N GLN A 256 0.48 -30.70 2.75
CA GLN A 256 -0.86 -30.60 3.35
C GLN A 256 -1.88 -30.22 2.29
N MET A 257 -2.45 -31.25 1.66
CA MET A 257 -3.37 -31.12 0.51
C MET A 257 -4.68 -31.83 0.82
N GLU A 258 -5.78 -31.25 0.33
CA GLU A 258 -7.14 -31.79 0.42
C GLU A 258 -7.77 -31.81 -0.97
N TYR A 259 -8.59 -32.85 -1.25
CA TYR A 259 -9.28 -32.96 -2.53
C TYR A 259 -10.49 -32.04 -2.54
N TYR A 260 -10.54 -31.13 -3.51
CA TYR A 260 -11.67 -30.24 -3.70
C TYR A 260 -12.53 -30.73 -4.87
N GLU A 261 -13.65 -31.37 -4.53
CA GLU A 261 -14.57 -32.04 -5.46
C GLU A 261 -15.01 -31.14 -6.64
N PRO A 262 -15.47 -29.87 -6.40
CA PRO A 262 -15.97 -29.03 -7.49
C PRO A 262 -14.93 -28.75 -8.59
N TYR A 263 -13.63 -28.86 -8.28
CA TYR A 263 -12.57 -28.65 -9.26
C TYR A 263 -11.85 -29.94 -9.69
N GLY A 264 -12.16 -31.06 -9.06
CA GLY A 264 -11.55 -32.36 -9.35
C GLY A 264 -10.04 -32.38 -9.11
N LYS A 265 -9.52 -31.63 -8.14
CA LYS A 265 -8.08 -31.50 -7.88
C LYS A 265 -7.72 -31.40 -6.41
N TYR A 266 -6.49 -31.80 -6.08
CA TYR A 266 -5.91 -31.54 -4.75
C TYR A 266 -5.44 -30.09 -4.64
N MET A 267 -5.70 -29.45 -3.51
CA MET A 267 -5.34 -28.06 -3.20
C MET A 267 -4.82 -27.97 -1.76
N PRO A 268 -4.03 -26.94 -1.41
CA PRO A 268 -3.66 -26.71 -0.01
C PRO A 268 -4.87 -26.74 0.92
N THR A 269 -4.76 -27.42 2.04
CA THR A 269 -5.88 -27.70 2.94
C THR A 269 -6.68 -26.46 3.32
N ASP A 270 -5.99 -25.37 3.71
CA ASP A 270 -6.70 -24.14 4.12
C ASP A 270 -7.32 -23.41 2.93
N GLN A 271 -6.71 -23.50 1.73
CA GLN A 271 -7.34 -23.01 0.50
C GLN A 271 -8.62 -23.79 0.20
N CYS A 272 -8.59 -25.12 0.31
CA CYS A 272 -9.76 -25.96 0.12
C CYS A 272 -10.89 -25.58 1.10
N ARG A 273 -10.57 -25.44 2.39
CA ARG A 273 -11.53 -25.01 3.43
C ARG A 273 -12.13 -23.63 3.17
N LEU A 274 -11.33 -22.69 2.64
CA LEU A 274 -11.83 -21.37 2.26
C LEU A 274 -12.83 -21.47 1.11
N LEU A 275 -12.55 -22.27 0.09
CA LEU A 275 -13.48 -22.48 -1.03
C LEU A 275 -14.76 -23.19 -0.60
N GLN A 276 -14.68 -24.20 0.28
CA GLN A 276 -15.84 -24.86 0.88
C GLN A 276 -16.71 -23.86 1.68
N LEU A 277 -16.08 -22.93 2.42
CA LEU A 277 -16.80 -21.85 3.09
C LEU A 277 -17.49 -20.93 2.07
N TRP A 278 -16.81 -20.59 0.97
CA TRP A 278 -17.40 -19.75 -0.08
C TRP A 278 -18.62 -20.45 -0.74
N ASP A 279 -18.55 -21.75 -1.01
CA ASP A 279 -19.68 -22.54 -1.50
C ASP A 279 -20.85 -22.56 -0.49
N GLU A 280 -20.53 -22.74 0.79
CA GLU A 280 -21.52 -22.71 1.88
C GLU A 280 -22.24 -21.37 1.94
N LEU A 281 -21.50 -20.26 1.76
CA LEU A 281 -22.02 -18.89 1.79
C LEU A 281 -22.65 -18.43 0.46
N GLY A 282 -22.45 -19.17 -0.64
CA GLY A 282 -22.88 -18.76 -1.98
C GLY A 282 -21.98 -17.71 -2.63
N ILE A 283 -20.71 -17.61 -2.21
CA ILE A 283 -19.71 -16.71 -2.81
C ILE A 283 -19.12 -17.39 -4.05
N PRO A 284 -19.30 -16.84 -5.26
CA PRO A 284 -18.80 -17.45 -6.48
C PRO A 284 -17.28 -17.30 -6.64
N HIS A 285 -16.65 -18.31 -7.21
CA HIS A 285 -15.22 -18.33 -7.50
C HIS A 285 -14.92 -19.14 -8.78
N LYS A 286 -13.70 -18.99 -9.36
CA LYS A 286 -13.32 -19.60 -10.64
C LYS A 286 -12.04 -20.41 -10.50
N PRO A 287 -11.92 -21.63 -11.12
CA PRO A 287 -10.78 -22.53 -10.96
C PRO A 287 -9.43 -21.89 -11.29
N HIS A 288 -9.35 -21.12 -12.39
CA HIS A 288 -8.10 -20.50 -12.86
C HIS A 288 -7.59 -19.35 -11.97
N LYS A 289 -8.43 -18.87 -11.06
CA LYS A 289 -8.08 -17.82 -10.10
C LYS A 289 -7.62 -18.37 -8.75
N GLN A 290 -7.71 -19.69 -8.56
CA GLN A 290 -7.29 -20.37 -7.35
C GLN A 290 -5.93 -20.99 -7.58
N VAL A 291 -4.87 -20.32 -7.14
CA VAL A 291 -3.48 -20.69 -7.40
C VAL A 291 -2.72 -20.97 -6.12
N SER A 292 -1.74 -21.87 -6.20
CA SER A 292 -0.84 -22.17 -5.10
C SER A 292 0.55 -22.49 -5.61
N GLY A 293 1.57 -22.30 -4.79
CA GLY A 293 2.96 -22.54 -5.13
C GLY A 293 3.96 -21.92 -4.16
N ALA A 294 5.22 -22.19 -4.39
CA ALA A 294 6.34 -21.58 -3.72
C ALA A 294 7.52 -21.48 -4.70
N PRO A 295 7.86 -20.29 -5.25
CA PRO A 295 7.26 -18.96 -4.93
C PRO A 295 5.86 -18.73 -5.50
N LEU A 296 5.17 -17.67 -5.01
CA LEU A 296 3.87 -17.23 -5.51
C LEU A 296 3.80 -15.69 -5.55
N THR A 297 3.17 -15.15 -6.61
CA THR A 297 2.94 -13.70 -6.72
C THR A 297 1.69 -13.29 -5.94
N ILE A 298 1.86 -12.47 -4.89
CA ILE A 298 0.80 -11.93 -4.03
C ILE A 298 0.88 -10.40 -4.08
N ILE A 299 -0.22 -9.73 -4.36
CA ILE A 299 -0.30 -8.25 -4.51
C ILE A 299 0.79 -7.73 -5.47
N GLY A 300 1.06 -8.48 -6.55
CA GLY A 300 2.04 -8.10 -7.56
C GLY A 300 3.52 -8.32 -7.18
N ILE A 301 3.81 -8.93 -6.02
CA ILE A 301 5.17 -9.18 -5.52
C ILE A 301 5.39 -10.69 -5.42
N ASN A 302 6.51 -11.19 -5.91
CA ASN A 302 6.90 -12.58 -5.73
C ASN A 302 7.34 -12.83 -4.28
N VAL A 303 6.73 -13.83 -3.67
CA VAL A 303 7.00 -14.25 -2.29
C VAL A 303 7.52 -15.67 -2.31
N ASP A 304 8.74 -15.87 -1.87
CA ASP A 304 9.28 -17.21 -1.62
C ASP A 304 9.24 -17.47 -0.10
N PRO A 305 8.32 -18.32 0.39
CA PRO A 305 8.19 -18.59 1.81
C PRO A 305 9.31 -19.50 2.35
N ASN A 306 10.04 -20.19 1.46
CA ASN A 306 11.09 -21.11 1.84
C ASN A 306 12.45 -20.44 1.90
N LEU A 307 12.71 -19.49 1.02
CA LEU A 307 13.86 -18.60 1.10
C LEU A 307 13.60 -17.37 1.97
N MET A 308 12.35 -17.16 2.41
CA MET A 308 11.91 -15.94 3.11
C MET A 308 12.30 -14.67 2.34
N MET A 309 12.05 -14.66 1.02
CA MET A 309 12.45 -13.61 0.09
C MET A 309 11.23 -12.95 -0.56
N LEU A 310 11.31 -11.64 -0.71
CA LEU A 310 10.44 -10.85 -1.59
C LEU A 310 11.25 -10.38 -2.80
N SER A 311 10.66 -10.47 -3.99
CA SER A 311 11.24 -9.93 -5.21
C SER A 311 10.15 -9.37 -6.14
N LEU A 312 10.52 -8.47 -7.03
CA LEU A 312 9.60 -8.09 -8.10
C LEU A 312 9.56 -9.19 -9.17
N PRO A 313 8.41 -9.47 -9.79
CA PRO A 313 8.35 -10.21 -11.05
C PRO A 313 9.28 -9.56 -12.09
N ALA A 314 9.93 -10.34 -12.93
CA ALA A 314 10.95 -9.84 -13.86
C ALA A 314 10.42 -8.71 -14.75
N ASP A 315 9.24 -8.92 -15.35
CA ASP A 315 8.56 -7.94 -16.21
C ASP A 315 8.19 -6.65 -15.44
N ALA A 316 7.84 -6.75 -14.17
CA ALA A 316 7.53 -5.59 -13.32
C ALA A 316 8.80 -4.84 -12.91
N LYS A 317 9.91 -5.56 -12.65
CA LYS A 317 11.22 -4.97 -12.39
C LYS A 317 11.71 -4.19 -13.62
N ASP A 318 11.65 -4.81 -14.81
CA ASP A 318 12.11 -4.21 -16.06
C ASP A 318 11.32 -2.93 -16.37
N ARG A 319 9.98 -2.97 -16.27
CA ARG A 319 9.14 -1.77 -16.47
C ARG A 319 9.42 -0.67 -15.45
N LEU A 320 9.67 -1.02 -14.19
CA LEU A 320 10.03 -0.02 -13.17
C LEU A 320 11.36 0.65 -13.54
N LEU A 321 12.36 -0.13 -13.94
CA LEU A 321 13.65 0.39 -14.38
C LEU A 321 13.51 1.30 -15.61
N GLU A 322 12.77 0.86 -16.64
CA GLU A 322 12.48 1.66 -17.83
C GLU A 322 11.85 3.02 -17.49
N GLU A 323 10.84 3.03 -16.61
CA GLU A 323 10.18 4.27 -16.19
C GLU A 323 11.14 5.19 -15.43
N LEU A 324 11.91 4.68 -14.46
CA LEU A 324 12.86 5.49 -13.71
C LEU A 324 13.95 6.07 -14.63
N GLN A 325 14.48 5.26 -15.56
CA GLN A 325 15.48 5.69 -16.56
C GLN A 325 14.88 6.72 -17.53
N PHE A 326 13.62 6.51 -17.97
CA PHE A 326 12.92 7.48 -18.83
C PHE A 326 12.83 8.84 -18.17
N TRP A 327 12.44 8.92 -16.89
CA TRP A 327 12.39 10.18 -16.16
C TRP A 327 13.77 10.78 -15.95
N ALA A 328 14.76 9.98 -15.57
CA ALA A 328 16.13 10.43 -15.37
C ALA A 328 16.81 10.94 -16.64
N SER A 329 16.41 10.44 -17.82
CA SER A 329 16.96 10.90 -19.13
C SER A 329 16.47 12.29 -19.54
N LYS A 330 15.40 12.82 -18.92
CA LYS A 330 14.81 14.10 -19.35
C LYS A 330 15.68 15.30 -18.94
N PRO A 331 15.89 16.27 -19.84
CA PRO A 331 16.69 17.45 -19.52
C PRO A 331 15.99 18.32 -18.45
N PRO A 332 16.74 18.85 -17.46
CA PRO A 332 16.18 19.69 -16.43
C PRO A 332 15.76 21.06 -17.00
N LYS A 333 14.70 21.64 -16.43
CA LYS A 333 14.18 22.97 -16.79
C LYS A 333 13.81 23.15 -18.28
N ASN A 334 13.64 22.05 -19.03
CA ASN A 334 13.22 22.06 -20.43
C ASN A 334 11.77 21.57 -20.56
N THR A 335 11.07 21.99 -21.63
CA THR A 335 9.68 21.60 -21.90
C THR A 335 9.53 20.08 -21.99
N SER A 336 10.52 19.36 -22.55
CA SER A 336 10.56 17.89 -22.60
C SER A 336 10.76 17.24 -21.23
N GLY A 337 11.31 17.94 -20.25
CA GLY A 337 11.42 17.52 -18.84
C GLY A 337 10.30 18.07 -17.94
N SER A 338 9.17 18.46 -18.52
CA SER A 338 8.01 19.02 -17.81
C SER A 338 6.82 18.06 -17.91
N PHE A 339 6.34 17.59 -16.76
CA PHE A 339 5.22 16.66 -16.66
C PHE A 339 4.09 17.24 -15.83
N LYS A 340 2.84 16.81 -16.10
CA LYS A 340 1.68 17.18 -15.28
C LYS A 340 1.80 16.52 -13.90
N LEU A 341 1.25 17.16 -12.85
CA LEU A 341 1.25 16.63 -11.48
C LEU A 341 0.76 15.17 -11.43
N LYS A 342 -0.31 14.83 -12.18
CA LYS A 342 -0.82 13.45 -12.23
C LYS A 342 0.22 12.40 -12.67
N HIS A 343 1.19 12.77 -13.49
CA HIS A 343 2.27 11.85 -13.91
C HIS A 343 3.31 11.69 -12.79
N TRP A 344 3.57 12.75 -12.01
CA TRP A 344 4.41 12.70 -10.81
C TRP A 344 3.79 11.82 -9.72
N GLU A 345 2.46 11.95 -9.52
CA GLU A 345 1.69 11.10 -8.61
C GLU A 345 1.78 9.62 -9.02
N HIS A 346 1.69 9.35 -10.33
CA HIS A 346 1.82 8.00 -10.87
C HIS A 346 3.23 7.43 -10.64
N LEU A 347 4.28 8.17 -11.00
CA LEU A 347 5.67 7.76 -10.76
C LEU A 347 5.94 7.48 -9.28
N ALA A 348 5.55 8.43 -8.41
CA ALA A 348 5.73 8.29 -6.96
C ALA A 348 4.97 7.08 -6.40
N GLY A 349 3.74 6.85 -6.85
CA GLY A 349 2.91 5.71 -6.45
C GLY A 349 3.52 4.37 -6.88
N TRP A 350 3.98 4.28 -8.12
CA TRP A 350 4.58 3.06 -8.65
C TRP A 350 5.93 2.76 -8.01
N PHE A 351 6.79 3.76 -7.86
CA PHE A 351 8.05 3.56 -7.15
C PHE A 351 7.82 3.21 -5.67
N ASN A 352 6.86 3.85 -5.01
CA ASN A 352 6.51 3.51 -3.62
C ASN A 352 5.99 2.06 -3.49
N TRP A 353 5.29 1.52 -4.52
CA TRP A 353 4.98 0.10 -4.57
C TRP A 353 6.25 -0.77 -4.63
N GLY A 354 7.25 -0.39 -5.43
CA GLY A 354 8.55 -1.05 -5.51
C GLY A 354 9.32 -1.07 -4.18
N LEU A 355 9.08 -0.07 -3.31
CA LEU A 355 9.70 -0.01 -1.98
C LEU A 355 9.23 -1.12 -1.02
N ASN A 356 8.18 -1.88 -1.35
CA ASN A 356 7.89 -3.12 -0.61
C ASN A 356 9.01 -4.16 -0.75
N VAL A 357 9.78 -4.10 -1.84
CA VAL A 357 10.94 -4.97 -2.11
C VAL A 357 12.25 -4.24 -1.87
N TYR A 358 12.29 -2.92 -2.08
CA TYR A 358 13.51 -2.10 -1.96
C TYR A 358 13.35 -0.96 -0.91
N PRO A 359 13.02 -1.28 0.36
CA PRO A 359 12.63 -0.25 1.35
C PRO A 359 13.73 0.78 1.61
N LEU A 360 15.00 0.40 1.50
CA LEU A 360 16.14 1.30 1.68
C LEU A 360 16.29 2.35 0.58
N LEU A 361 15.61 2.20 -0.57
CA LEU A 361 15.68 3.16 -1.66
C LEU A 361 14.67 4.33 -1.52
N ARG A 362 13.98 4.41 -0.38
CA ARG A 362 13.04 5.50 -0.10
C ARG A 362 13.61 6.93 -0.26
N PRO A 363 14.90 7.21 0.02
CA PRO A 363 15.50 8.51 -0.23
C PRO A 363 15.34 9.03 -1.66
N ALA A 364 15.21 8.15 -2.66
CA ALA A 364 14.97 8.57 -4.05
C ALA A 364 13.63 9.29 -4.26
N LEU A 365 12.66 9.16 -3.35
CA LEU A 365 11.38 9.85 -3.41
C LEU A 365 11.37 11.22 -2.73
N ASN A 366 12.37 11.58 -1.91
CA ASN A 366 12.36 12.81 -1.12
C ASN A 366 12.27 14.07 -1.99
N ASN A 367 13.09 14.17 -3.04
CA ASN A 367 13.03 15.28 -3.99
C ASN A 367 11.75 15.29 -4.84
N ILE A 368 11.19 14.13 -5.16
CA ILE A 368 9.92 13.98 -5.89
C ILE A 368 8.77 14.54 -5.04
N TYR A 369 8.66 14.11 -3.79
CA TYR A 369 7.61 14.60 -2.88
C TYR A 369 7.76 16.10 -2.60
N ALA A 370 8.99 16.61 -2.42
CA ALA A 370 9.24 18.03 -2.24
C ALA A 370 8.77 18.85 -3.46
N LYS A 371 8.93 18.32 -4.69
CA LYS A 371 8.44 18.98 -5.92
C LYS A 371 6.91 18.97 -6.03
N MET A 372 6.25 17.95 -5.53
CA MET A 372 4.79 17.81 -5.55
C MET A 372 4.11 18.61 -4.44
N ALA A 373 4.80 18.86 -3.34
CA ALA A 373 4.27 19.50 -2.14
C ALA A 373 3.57 20.83 -2.46
N GLY A 374 2.36 21.03 -1.88
CA GLY A 374 1.54 22.24 -2.04
C GLY A 374 0.83 22.38 -3.39
N LYS A 375 0.93 21.41 -4.31
CA LYS A 375 0.27 21.46 -5.62
C LYS A 375 -1.02 20.66 -5.60
N GLN A 376 -2.12 21.27 -6.08
CA GLN A 376 -3.45 20.65 -6.10
C GLN A 376 -4.00 20.44 -7.53
N ASN A 377 -3.57 21.28 -8.48
CA ASN A 377 -4.03 21.16 -9.86
C ASN A 377 -3.28 20.02 -10.58
N ARG A 378 -3.94 18.89 -10.78
CA ARG A 378 -3.37 17.69 -11.41
C ARG A 378 -2.88 17.90 -12.85
N ASN A 379 -3.33 18.96 -13.53
CA ASN A 379 -2.85 19.36 -14.85
C ASN A 379 -1.70 20.35 -14.80
N GLN A 380 -1.32 20.87 -13.63
CA GLN A 380 -0.17 21.76 -13.47
C GLN A 380 1.12 21.04 -13.90
N ARG A 381 1.92 21.71 -14.73
CA ARG A 381 3.21 21.18 -15.17
C ARG A 381 4.31 21.50 -14.15
N ILE A 382 5.16 20.52 -13.91
CA ILE A 382 6.29 20.57 -12.97
C ILE A 382 7.54 20.12 -13.71
N TYR A 383 8.63 20.86 -13.56
CA TYR A 383 9.91 20.58 -14.22
C TYR A 383 10.78 19.66 -13.36
N ILE A 384 11.41 18.68 -13.99
CA ILE A 384 12.51 17.90 -13.41
C ILE A 384 13.72 18.81 -13.12
N ASN A 385 14.47 18.48 -12.09
CA ASN A 385 15.79 19.07 -11.79
C ASN A 385 16.88 17.99 -11.71
N ASN A 386 18.13 18.38 -11.60
CA ASN A 386 19.25 17.45 -11.52
C ASN A 386 19.15 16.54 -10.28
N ALA A 387 18.78 17.08 -9.13
CA ALA A 387 18.67 16.29 -7.90
C ALA A 387 17.71 15.08 -8.06
N ILE A 388 16.57 15.27 -8.73
CA ILE A 388 15.63 14.17 -9.01
C ILE A 388 16.25 13.16 -9.99
N ARG A 389 16.95 13.64 -11.04
CA ARG A 389 17.62 12.75 -11.99
C ARG A 389 18.67 11.89 -11.29
N ASP A 390 19.49 12.51 -10.45
CA ASP A 390 20.54 11.85 -9.68
C ASP A 390 19.95 10.83 -8.67
N ASP A 391 18.82 11.17 -8.03
CA ASP A 391 18.11 10.28 -7.13
C ASP A 391 17.52 9.05 -7.86
N LEU A 392 16.93 9.27 -9.05
CA LEU A 392 16.37 8.19 -9.85
C LEU A 392 17.48 7.28 -10.41
N MET A 393 18.59 7.82 -10.90
CA MET A 393 19.72 7.03 -11.38
C MET A 393 20.39 6.24 -10.25
N TRP A 394 20.50 6.83 -9.07
CA TRP A 394 20.98 6.14 -7.87
C TRP A 394 20.06 4.95 -7.53
N ALA A 395 18.74 5.13 -7.56
CA ALA A 395 17.80 4.03 -7.34
C ALA A 395 17.90 2.94 -8.41
N VAL A 396 18.03 3.31 -9.69
CA VAL A 396 18.23 2.37 -10.81
C VAL A 396 19.43 1.48 -10.57
N SER A 397 20.59 2.06 -10.21
CA SER A 397 21.82 1.28 -9.99
C SER A 397 21.68 0.24 -8.87
N HIS A 398 20.91 0.52 -7.82
CA HIS A 398 20.64 -0.44 -6.76
C HIS A 398 19.63 -1.51 -7.18
N ILE A 399 18.56 -1.14 -7.89
CA ILE A 399 17.52 -2.09 -8.33
C ILE A 399 18.09 -3.08 -9.34
N GLU A 400 18.90 -2.63 -10.31
CA GLU A 400 19.54 -3.51 -11.31
C GLU A 400 20.32 -4.64 -10.65
N ASN A 401 21.07 -4.32 -9.60
CA ASN A 401 21.97 -5.25 -8.88
C ASN A 401 21.29 -6.04 -7.75
N SER A 402 19.99 -5.79 -7.49
CA SER A 402 19.28 -6.45 -6.39
C SER A 402 18.42 -7.61 -6.85
N GLY A 403 18.50 -8.75 -6.18
CA GLY A 403 17.60 -9.90 -6.33
C GLY A 403 16.30 -9.78 -5.52
N GLY A 404 16.19 -8.80 -4.64
CA GLY A 404 15.07 -8.66 -3.71
C GLY A 404 15.51 -8.46 -2.26
N ILE A 405 14.58 -8.59 -1.31
CA ILE A 405 14.83 -8.44 0.11
C ILE A 405 14.54 -9.75 0.87
N HIS A 406 15.39 -10.08 1.82
CA HIS A 406 15.16 -11.19 2.75
C HIS A 406 14.27 -10.73 3.90
N LEU A 407 13.14 -11.41 4.14
CA LEU A 407 12.12 -11.00 5.11
C LEU A 407 12.65 -10.88 6.54
N PHE A 408 13.49 -11.79 7.00
CA PHE A 408 14.06 -11.73 8.35
C PHE A 408 14.88 -10.47 8.64
N ARG A 409 15.39 -9.80 7.60
CA ARG A 409 16.19 -8.58 7.74
C ARG A 409 15.34 -7.31 7.78
N SER A 410 14.12 -7.39 7.26
CA SER A 410 13.17 -6.25 7.26
C SER A 410 12.39 -6.12 8.57
N PHE A 411 12.46 -7.13 9.46
CA PHE A 411 11.76 -7.08 10.75
C PHE A 411 12.58 -6.35 11.82
N ALA A 412 11.85 -5.69 12.73
CA ALA A 412 12.45 -5.14 13.93
C ALA A 412 12.97 -6.28 14.81
N TRP A 413 14.27 -6.21 15.15
CA TRP A 413 14.92 -7.07 16.12
C TRP A 413 15.01 -6.37 17.48
N ASP A 414 15.14 -7.11 18.55
CA ASP A 414 15.29 -6.52 19.89
C ASP A 414 16.65 -5.80 20.00
N PRO A 415 16.74 -4.58 20.61
CA PRO A 415 18.02 -3.94 20.89
C PRO A 415 19.05 -4.83 21.57
N ALA A 416 18.62 -5.82 22.38
CA ALA A 416 19.51 -6.80 23.00
C ALA A 416 20.17 -7.77 22.02
N ASP A 417 19.63 -7.88 20.79
CA ASP A 417 20.20 -8.72 19.72
C ASP A 417 21.26 -7.99 18.88
N ALA A 418 21.64 -6.75 19.23
CA ALA A 418 22.61 -5.97 18.49
C ALA A 418 24.02 -6.57 18.59
N ASP A 419 24.67 -6.75 17.44
CA ASP A 419 26.09 -7.16 17.38
C ASP A 419 27.01 -5.99 17.74
N PHE A 420 26.60 -4.77 17.37
CA PHE A 420 27.33 -3.54 17.66
C PHE A 420 26.39 -2.48 18.23
N ILE A 421 26.82 -1.83 19.30
CA ILE A 421 26.14 -0.70 19.91
C ILE A 421 27.06 0.52 19.83
N ILE A 422 26.52 1.65 19.37
CA ILE A 422 27.27 2.89 19.19
C ILE A 422 26.42 4.03 19.79
N TYR A 423 27.05 4.96 20.50
CA TYR A 423 26.42 6.20 20.96
C TYR A 423 27.03 7.37 20.18
N CYS A 424 26.19 8.24 19.66
CA CYS A 424 26.57 9.38 18.84
C CYS A 424 26.06 10.69 19.44
N ASP A 425 26.83 11.75 19.25
CA ASP A 425 26.46 13.10 19.58
C ASP A 425 27.19 14.12 18.66
N ALA A 426 26.58 15.29 18.44
CA ALA A 426 27.21 16.40 17.76
C ALA A 426 26.85 17.73 18.41
N CYS A 427 27.83 18.62 18.46
CA CYS A 427 27.69 19.97 18.94
C CYS A 427 28.38 20.97 17.97
N PRO A 428 28.30 22.29 18.19
CA PRO A 428 29.00 23.26 17.35
C PRO A 428 30.51 23.07 17.31
N GLU A 429 31.11 22.51 18.35
CA GLU A 429 32.56 22.32 18.50
C GLU A 429 33.05 21.05 17.78
N GLY A 430 32.20 19.99 17.75
CA GLY A 430 32.64 18.72 17.19
C GLY A 430 31.55 17.67 17.06
N MET A 431 31.97 16.50 16.61
CA MET A 431 31.17 15.27 16.53
C MET A 431 31.89 14.16 17.27
N GLY A 432 31.16 13.35 18.04
CA GLY A 432 31.70 12.25 18.79
C GLY A 432 30.82 11.01 18.78
N PHE A 433 31.44 9.85 18.68
CA PHE A 433 30.75 8.57 18.88
C PHE A 433 31.67 7.55 19.58
N TRP A 434 31.05 6.57 20.24
CA TRP A 434 31.85 5.55 20.94
C TRP A 434 31.15 4.21 20.97
N TYR A 435 31.97 3.16 21.15
CA TYR A 435 31.56 1.76 21.27
C TYR A 435 31.69 1.31 22.71
N PRO A 436 30.60 1.06 23.46
CA PRO A 436 30.67 0.67 24.87
C PRO A 436 31.44 -0.63 25.14
N VAL A 437 31.32 -1.59 24.22
CA VAL A 437 31.94 -2.92 24.39
C VAL A 437 33.45 -2.87 24.22
N SER A 438 33.94 -2.23 23.14
CA SER A 438 35.41 -2.13 22.87
C SER A 438 36.06 -0.95 23.59
N LYS A 439 35.26 -0.03 24.17
CA LYS A 439 35.71 1.22 24.79
C LYS A 439 36.51 2.09 23.83
N ASP A 440 36.17 2.07 22.55
CA ASP A 440 36.76 2.94 21.55
C ASP A 440 35.91 4.20 21.38
N GLY A 441 36.47 5.38 21.64
CA GLY A 441 35.86 6.68 21.44
C GLY A 441 36.47 7.41 20.26
N TYR A 442 35.61 7.96 19.41
CA TYR A 442 36.00 8.69 18.21
C TYR A 442 35.51 10.12 18.28
N TYR A 443 36.32 11.06 17.84
CA TYR A 443 35.96 12.48 17.78
C TYR A 443 36.55 13.17 16.57
N THR A 444 35.90 14.26 16.14
CA THR A 444 36.41 15.17 15.13
C THR A 444 35.83 16.56 15.36
N PRO A 445 36.64 17.65 15.21
CA PRO A 445 36.07 19.00 15.25
C PRO A 445 35.15 19.23 14.07
N THR A 446 34.08 20.02 14.26
CA THR A 446 33.24 20.48 13.15
C THR A 446 34.04 21.42 12.25
N PRO A 447 33.78 21.46 10.93
CA PRO A 447 34.42 22.42 10.04
C PRO A 447 34.20 23.87 10.50
N VAL A 448 35.24 24.70 10.39
CA VAL A 448 35.17 26.14 10.70
C VAL A 448 34.13 26.81 9.79
N ASN A 449 33.30 27.71 10.34
CA ASN A 449 32.23 28.45 9.67
C ASN A 449 30.91 27.70 9.45
N VAL A 450 30.54 26.88 10.40
CA VAL A 450 29.21 26.23 10.46
C VAL A 450 28.15 27.27 10.82
N PRO A 451 27.04 27.38 10.07
CA PRO A 451 25.91 28.18 10.51
C PRO A 451 25.32 27.62 11.82
N SER A 452 24.92 28.50 12.75
CA SER A 452 24.35 28.11 14.05
C SER A 452 23.09 27.22 13.96
N ASN A 453 22.43 27.19 12.80
CA ASN A 453 21.28 26.34 12.50
C ASN A 453 21.64 25.00 11.84
N ALA A 454 22.94 24.68 11.71
CA ALA A 454 23.40 23.46 11.05
C ALA A 454 23.61 22.28 12.03
N ILE A 455 23.30 22.44 13.32
CA ILE A 455 23.50 21.36 14.31
C ILE A 455 22.85 20.05 13.86
N PHE A 456 21.61 20.10 13.36
CA PHE A 456 20.91 18.94 12.86
C PHE A 456 21.63 18.21 11.70
N TYR A 457 22.33 18.95 10.84
CA TYR A 457 23.18 18.37 9.80
C TYR A 457 24.31 17.55 10.42
N TYR A 458 24.99 18.09 11.44
CA TYR A 458 26.12 17.41 12.09
C TYR A 458 25.68 16.23 12.92
N GLU A 459 24.54 16.29 13.57
CA GLU A 459 23.92 15.12 14.21
C GLU A 459 23.68 13.97 13.23
N THR A 460 23.08 14.28 12.08
CA THR A 460 22.86 13.30 11.03
C THR A 460 24.17 12.79 10.42
N LEU A 461 25.16 13.68 10.24
CA LEU A 461 26.50 13.34 9.74
C LEU A 461 27.29 12.50 10.76
N CYS A 462 27.12 12.74 12.05
CA CYS A 462 27.74 11.92 13.10
C CYS A 462 27.23 10.48 13.05
N VAL A 463 25.92 10.28 12.95
CA VAL A 463 25.32 8.94 12.77
C VAL A 463 25.83 8.28 11.48
N LEU A 464 25.89 8.99 10.36
CA LEU A 464 26.48 8.49 9.12
C LEU A 464 27.96 8.09 9.30
N SER A 465 28.74 8.91 10.03
CA SER A 465 30.16 8.64 10.29
C SER A 465 30.35 7.38 11.16
N ALA A 466 29.46 7.14 12.11
CA ALA A 466 29.43 5.91 12.88
C ALA A 466 29.12 4.69 12.01
N ILE A 467 28.16 4.82 11.05
CA ILE A 467 27.84 3.78 10.05
C ILE A 467 29.03 3.52 9.14
N ASP A 468 29.76 4.56 8.74
CA ASP A 468 30.98 4.40 7.94
C ASP A 468 32.11 3.71 8.73
N ASN A 469 32.37 4.15 9.96
CA ASN A 469 33.40 3.60 10.82
C ASN A 469 33.18 2.10 11.13
N VAL A 470 31.94 1.68 11.35
CA VAL A 470 31.64 0.30 11.72
C VAL A 470 31.97 -0.71 10.62
N GLN A 471 32.12 -0.29 9.35
CA GLN A 471 32.52 -1.17 8.25
C GLN A 471 33.88 -1.86 8.49
N SER A 472 34.79 -1.19 9.19
CA SER A 472 36.09 -1.75 9.52
C SER A 472 36.05 -2.82 10.65
N LYS A 473 34.92 -2.93 11.34
CA LYS A 473 34.75 -3.76 12.54
C LYS A 473 33.69 -4.86 12.37
N ALA A 474 32.60 -4.53 11.68
CA ALA A 474 31.43 -5.39 11.61
C ALA A 474 31.46 -6.30 10.38
N PRO A 475 31.29 -7.62 10.54
CA PRO A 475 31.12 -8.54 9.42
C PRO A 475 29.80 -8.24 8.68
N ARG A 476 29.71 -8.72 7.45
CA ARG A 476 28.51 -8.61 6.63
C ARG A 476 27.31 -9.25 7.36
N GLY A 477 26.16 -8.58 7.31
CA GLY A 477 24.91 -9.06 7.91
C GLY A 477 24.75 -8.67 9.39
N SER A 478 25.65 -7.89 9.97
CA SER A 478 25.57 -7.45 11.37
C SER A 478 24.37 -6.57 11.67
N LYS A 479 23.85 -6.71 12.90
CA LYS A 479 22.84 -5.84 13.50
C LYS A 479 23.52 -4.71 14.27
N ILE A 480 23.31 -3.48 13.85
CA ILE A 480 23.98 -2.28 14.38
C ILE A 480 22.94 -1.37 15.03
N LEU A 481 23.10 -1.13 16.32
CA LEU A 481 22.28 -0.23 17.10
C LEU A 481 23.03 1.07 17.38
N ILE A 482 22.44 2.20 16.96
CA ILE A 482 23.00 3.52 17.17
C ILE A 482 22.06 4.31 18.07
N TYR A 483 22.58 4.89 19.15
CA TYR A 483 21.88 5.77 20.02
C TYR A 483 22.32 7.22 19.76
N THR A 484 21.37 8.14 19.72
CA THR A 484 21.57 9.59 19.71
C THR A 484 20.46 10.28 20.51
N ASP A 485 20.72 11.41 21.10
CA ASP A 485 19.68 12.19 21.79
C ASP A 485 18.95 13.19 20.87
N ASN A 486 19.31 13.21 19.58
CA ASN A 486 18.62 14.01 18.57
C ASN A 486 17.43 13.26 17.94
N ALA A 487 16.21 13.59 18.37
CA ALA A 487 14.99 12.95 17.85
C ALA A 487 14.81 13.10 16.34
N ASN A 488 15.26 14.21 15.73
CA ASN A 488 15.16 14.41 14.28
C ASN A 488 16.11 13.47 13.52
N ALA A 489 17.32 13.24 14.03
CA ALA A 489 18.24 12.25 13.46
C ALA A 489 17.65 10.83 13.52
N VAL A 490 17.03 10.48 14.65
CA VAL A 490 16.29 9.20 14.78
C VAL A 490 15.19 9.09 13.73
N ASP A 491 14.36 10.13 13.57
CA ASP A 491 13.23 10.10 12.62
C ASP A 491 13.69 9.98 11.17
N ILE A 492 14.78 10.66 10.77
CA ILE A 492 15.36 10.57 9.43
C ILE A 492 15.81 9.13 9.11
N PHE A 493 16.60 8.52 9.98
CA PHE A 493 17.11 7.16 9.72
C PHE A 493 16.02 6.09 9.86
N ARG A 494 15.02 6.31 10.71
CA ARG A 494 13.88 5.41 10.87
C ARG A 494 12.94 5.45 9.66
N SER A 495 12.65 6.65 9.16
CA SER A 495 11.69 6.83 8.06
C SER A 495 12.33 6.80 6.68
N LEU A 496 13.63 7.05 6.59
CA LEU A 496 14.39 7.33 5.36
C LEU A 496 13.80 8.52 4.57
N CYS A 497 13.12 9.42 5.28
CA CYS A 497 12.51 10.64 4.74
C CYS A 497 13.18 11.87 5.35
N CYS A 498 13.56 12.82 4.51
CA CYS A 498 14.15 14.08 4.95
C CYS A 498 13.85 15.22 3.97
N LEU A 499 14.17 16.43 4.38
CA LEU A 499 14.23 17.56 3.45
C LEU A 499 15.31 17.30 2.39
N PRO A 500 15.13 17.81 1.16
CA PRO A 500 16.09 17.62 0.05
C PRO A 500 17.54 17.89 0.40
N ALA A 501 17.77 18.86 1.28
CA ALA A 501 19.09 19.27 1.73
C ALA A 501 19.89 18.17 2.46
N TYR A 502 19.21 17.23 3.13
CA TYR A 502 19.83 16.14 3.89
C TYR A 502 19.84 14.80 3.13
N ASN A 503 19.21 14.77 1.94
CA ASN A 503 18.99 13.51 1.21
C ASN A 503 20.30 12.79 0.84
N HIS A 504 21.36 13.53 0.57
CA HIS A 504 22.66 12.95 0.26
C HIS A 504 23.28 12.16 1.43
N LEU A 505 23.02 12.57 2.69
CA LEU A 505 23.47 11.82 3.89
C LEU A 505 22.78 10.47 3.99
N LEU A 506 21.46 10.44 3.75
CA LEU A 506 20.71 9.18 3.75
C LEU A 506 21.15 8.25 2.62
N LYS A 507 21.35 8.78 1.41
CA LYS A 507 21.85 7.98 0.28
C LYS A 507 23.20 7.37 0.58
N ALA A 508 24.13 8.16 1.13
CA ALA A 508 25.45 7.67 1.52
C ALA A 508 25.37 6.56 2.60
N ALA A 509 24.47 6.71 3.58
CA ALA A 509 24.24 5.64 4.55
C ALA A 509 23.72 4.36 3.87
N VAL A 510 22.78 4.47 2.96
CA VAL A 510 22.22 3.32 2.21
C VAL A 510 23.30 2.67 1.33
N ASP A 511 24.18 3.45 0.71
CA ASP A 511 25.30 2.95 -0.10
C ASP A 511 26.30 2.12 0.72
N ILE A 512 26.35 2.35 2.04
CA ILE A 512 27.11 1.50 2.99
C ILE A 512 26.29 0.29 3.44
N ILE A 513 25.02 0.49 3.76
CA ILE A 513 24.14 -0.52 4.36
C ILE A 513 23.90 -1.70 3.38
N ILE A 514 23.59 -1.41 2.12
CA ILE A 514 23.20 -2.44 1.14
C ILE A 514 24.34 -3.42 0.85
N PRO A 515 25.55 -3.00 0.46
CA PRO A 515 26.64 -3.93 0.14
C PRO A 515 27.07 -4.78 1.34
N ASN A 516 27.03 -4.20 2.53
CA ASN A 516 27.42 -4.87 3.77
C ASN A 516 26.27 -5.67 4.40
N ASP A 517 25.07 -5.54 3.85
CA ASP A 517 23.88 -6.24 4.32
C ASP A 517 23.59 -5.96 5.81
N TYR A 518 23.87 -4.74 6.26
CA TYR A 518 23.65 -4.34 7.64
C TYR A 518 22.17 -4.15 7.95
N SER A 519 21.80 -4.53 9.17
CA SER A 519 20.50 -4.16 9.75
C SER A 519 20.72 -3.07 10.79
N ILE A 520 20.38 -1.83 10.45
CA ILE A 520 20.63 -0.65 11.29
C ILE A 520 19.35 -0.19 11.98
N ARG A 521 19.47 0.12 13.29
CA ARG A 521 18.44 0.83 14.04
C ARG A 521 19.08 2.05 14.71
N VAL A 522 18.43 3.20 14.55
CA VAL A 522 18.78 4.42 15.26
C VAL A 522 17.68 4.68 16.28
N LEU A 523 18.04 4.77 17.56
CA LEU A 523 17.11 4.97 18.66
C LEU A 523 17.48 6.21 19.47
N HIS A 524 16.46 6.83 20.06
CA HIS A 524 16.66 7.94 20.96
C HIS A 524 17.17 7.45 22.31
N VAL A 525 18.15 8.18 22.87
CA VAL A 525 18.60 8.05 24.25
C VAL A 525 18.48 9.43 24.94
N PRO A 526 18.06 9.51 26.21
CA PRO A 526 18.10 10.78 26.94
C PRO A 526 19.51 11.35 27.05
N SER A 527 19.68 12.68 26.97
CA SER A 527 21.00 13.34 26.96
C SER A 527 21.82 13.01 28.21
N ASP A 528 21.19 12.84 29.37
CA ASP A 528 21.85 12.43 30.62
C ASP A 528 22.43 10.99 30.58
N GLN A 529 21.98 10.18 29.63
CA GLN A 529 22.49 8.83 29.37
C GLN A 529 23.45 8.79 28.16
N ASN A 530 23.64 9.92 27.45
CA ASN A 530 24.57 10.06 26.32
C ASN A 530 25.91 10.72 26.70
N THR A 531 26.24 10.79 27.99
CA THR A 531 27.33 11.56 28.58
C THR A 531 28.68 11.37 27.89
N ILE A 532 29.03 10.16 27.44
CA ILE A 532 30.33 9.90 26.82
C ILE A 532 30.42 10.50 25.42
N ALA A 533 29.38 10.29 24.59
CA ALA A 533 29.33 10.84 23.24
C ALA A 533 29.28 12.38 23.28
N ASP A 534 28.48 12.95 24.21
CA ASP A 534 28.43 14.39 24.49
C ASP A 534 29.79 14.95 24.90
N ALA A 535 30.49 14.31 25.84
CA ALA A 535 31.83 14.72 26.23
C ALA A 535 32.85 14.64 25.06
N LEU A 536 32.72 13.66 24.17
CA LEU A 536 33.57 13.55 22.97
C LEU A 536 33.27 14.66 21.97
N SER A 537 32.00 14.97 21.68
CA SER A 537 31.60 16.03 20.77
C SER A 537 32.08 17.40 21.25
N HIS A 538 32.01 17.66 22.54
CA HIS A 538 32.48 18.88 23.22
C HIS A 538 34.00 18.92 23.49
N VAL A 539 34.78 17.92 23.03
CA VAL A 539 36.23 17.81 23.26
C VAL A 539 36.59 17.76 24.76
N GLN A 540 35.67 17.34 25.61
CA GLN A 540 35.83 17.21 27.07
C GLN A 540 36.36 15.84 27.45
N PHE A 541 37.55 15.47 26.94
CA PHE A 541 38.11 14.11 27.11
C PHE A 541 38.33 13.72 28.56
N SER A 542 38.61 14.68 29.47
CA SER A 542 38.73 14.41 30.89
C SER A 542 37.44 13.88 31.50
N VAL A 543 36.29 14.40 31.08
CA VAL A 543 34.97 13.92 31.50
C VAL A 543 34.74 12.50 31.00
N ALA A 544 34.96 12.26 29.69
CA ALA A 544 34.80 10.93 29.11
C ALA A 544 35.70 9.88 29.79
N LEU A 545 36.97 10.21 30.06
CA LEU A 545 37.92 9.33 30.75
C LEU A 545 37.59 9.13 32.24
N THR A 546 36.94 10.11 32.88
CA THR A 546 36.46 9.92 34.27
C THR A 546 35.30 8.91 34.30
N CYS A 547 34.39 8.98 33.33
CA CYS A 547 33.30 8.02 33.22
C CYS A 547 33.76 6.62 32.76
N VAL A 548 34.72 6.56 31.83
CA VAL A 548 35.28 5.30 31.28
C VAL A 548 36.80 5.42 31.26
N PRO A 549 37.51 5.04 32.37
CA PRO A 549 38.97 5.18 32.45
C PRO A 549 39.76 4.43 31.38
N GLU A 550 39.20 3.38 30.83
CA GLU A 550 39.82 2.55 29.78
C GLU A 550 39.48 3.00 28.35
N LEU A 551 38.82 4.16 28.19
CA LEU A 551 38.42 4.67 26.90
C LEU A 551 39.65 4.98 26.04
N LYS A 552 39.68 4.39 24.84
CA LYS A 552 40.70 4.68 23.82
C LYS A 552 40.18 5.77 22.90
N LEU A 553 40.93 6.83 22.74
CA LEU A 553 40.54 7.98 21.95
C LEU A 553 41.19 7.94 20.55
N PHE A 554 40.36 8.08 19.54
CA PHE A 554 40.73 8.11 18.12
C PHE A 554 40.12 9.32 17.44
N THR A 555 40.75 9.78 16.38
CA THR A 555 40.16 10.77 15.47
C THR A 555 39.48 10.05 14.31
N PHE A 556 38.45 10.66 13.73
CA PHE A 556 37.83 10.18 12.49
C PHE A 556 37.69 11.32 11.47
N HIS A 557 37.53 10.94 10.21
CA HIS A 557 37.17 11.86 9.14
C HIS A 557 35.77 11.51 8.65
N PRO A 558 34.81 12.44 8.74
CA PRO A 558 33.49 12.22 8.18
C PRO A 558 33.58 11.90 6.69
N PRO A 559 32.68 11.07 6.15
CA PRO A 559 32.60 10.86 4.70
C PRO A 559 32.56 12.21 3.97
N SER A 560 33.33 12.31 2.86
CA SER A 560 33.43 13.55 2.07
C SER A 560 32.06 13.91 1.48
N MET A 561 31.38 14.85 2.10
CA MET A 561 30.05 15.31 1.71
C MET A 561 30.10 16.78 1.26
N VAL A 562 29.19 17.14 0.37
CA VAL A 562 28.87 18.54 0.13
C VAL A 562 28.30 19.10 1.45
N GLY A 563 28.91 20.16 1.97
CA GLY A 563 28.55 20.74 3.27
C GLY A 563 27.05 21.11 3.41
N PRO A 564 26.63 21.60 4.61
CA PRO A 564 25.24 21.93 4.87
C PRO A 564 24.70 22.92 3.85
N PRO A 565 23.40 22.87 3.53
CA PRO A 565 22.78 23.83 2.63
C PRO A 565 22.91 25.25 3.20
N LYS A 566 23.25 26.19 2.34
CA LYS A 566 23.34 27.62 2.68
C LYS A 566 21.95 28.22 2.93
#